data_f5ac875fbf2595a2c8307db75848ffb7
#
_entry.id   f5ac875fbf2595a2c8307db75848ffb7
#
_cell.length_a   1.000
_cell.length_b   1.000
_cell.length_c   1.000
_cell.angle_alpha   90.00
_cell.angle_beta   90.00
_cell.angle_gamma   90.00
#
_symmetry.space_group_name_H-M   'P 1'
#
loop_
_entity.id
_entity.type
_entity.pdbx_description
1 polymer ?
#
loop_
_entity_poly.entity_id
_entity_poly.type
_entity_poly.pdbx_seq_one_letter_code
_entity_poly.pdbx_strand_id
1 'polypeptide(L)'
;MADPVITMPSFPALGLPEGTKEQGKRVDFKPDDFDLLIETKGYLLAWTRACPCPCTPVSEQTEQPDPNCELCKGEGWLYFGSSASRDWSEIGDLDGIQKHLIESNNAMVIRGIVTAIQNTMNPWDKVGNWMGGSMQVTVRHQNKLAYYDRLIGLDTEISYSEIREAGGSDTLETRYPVCGVNLLRSESQVYVPDIDFALDQQGGILWKPGREPNEGTRLAIHYLCHPTWLVIEHPHVARTSPTKYKTKTPRTPRGDPRRLPIQAIMRLEFLPDP
;
A
#
# COMPACT_ATOMS: atom_id res chain seq x y z
N MET A 1 14.89 -18.36 58.02
CA MET A 1 15.11 -17.08 57.34
C MET A 1 13.85 -16.83 56.52
N ALA A 2 13.09 -15.81 56.88
CA ALA A 2 11.85 -15.45 56.21
C ALA A 2 12.18 -14.47 55.08
N ASP A 3 11.66 -14.73 53.89
CA ASP A 3 11.84 -13.88 52.75
C ASP A 3 11.23 -12.49 52.99
N PRO A 4 11.90 -11.40 52.54
CA PRO A 4 11.36 -10.08 52.71
C PRO A 4 10.15 -9.88 51.80
N VAL A 5 9.02 -9.60 52.41
CA VAL A 5 7.79 -9.20 51.68
C VAL A 5 8.04 -7.79 51.12
N ILE A 6 8.20 -7.73 49.79
CA ILE A 6 8.27 -6.47 49.05
C ILE A 6 6.86 -5.89 48.99
N THR A 7 6.54 -4.96 49.85
CA THR A 7 5.35 -4.13 49.76
C THR A 7 5.52 -3.11 48.64
N MET A 8 4.81 -3.27 47.55
CA MET A 8 4.76 -2.24 46.51
C MET A 8 4.11 -0.96 47.06
N PRO A 9 4.71 0.23 46.83
CA PRO A 9 4.08 1.47 47.22
C PRO A 9 2.75 1.64 46.53
N SER A 10 1.68 1.85 47.30
CA SER A 10 0.38 2.23 46.74
C SER A 10 0.51 3.63 46.18
N PHE A 11 0.44 3.75 44.85
CA PHE A 11 0.34 5.06 44.22
C PHE A 11 -0.98 5.70 44.66
N PRO A 12 -0.95 6.96 45.10
CA PRO A 12 -2.18 7.68 45.40
C PRO A 12 -3.03 7.71 44.13
N ALA A 13 -4.28 7.27 44.24
CA ALA A 13 -5.21 7.39 43.16
C ALA A 13 -5.30 8.88 42.77
N LEU A 14 -4.74 9.23 41.61
CA LEU A 14 -4.93 10.55 41.03
C LEU A 14 -6.42 10.76 40.89
N GLY A 15 -7.00 11.57 41.81
CA GLY A 15 -8.39 11.96 41.76
C GLY A 15 -8.65 12.68 40.45
N LEU A 16 -9.22 11.98 39.48
CA LEU A 16 -9.70 12.57 38.26
C LEU A 16 -10.82 13.56 38.65
N PRO A 17 -10.84 14.77 38.06
CA PRO A 17 -11.90 15.75 38.33
C PRO A 17 -13.28 15.12 38.17
N GLU A 18 -14.22 15.46 39.08
CA GLU A 18 -15.60 15.05 38.97
C GLU A 18 -16.16 15.51 37.61
N GLY A 19 -16.54 14.60 36.77
CA GLY A 19 -16.93 14.82 35.37
C GLY A 19 -16.21 13.91 34.39
N THR A 20 -15.04 13.38 34.74
CA THR A 20 -14.29 12.42 33.87
C THR A 20 -14.79 10.98 33.93
N LYS A 21 -15.84 10.69 34.72
CA LYS A 21 -16.48 9.35 34.78
C LYS A 21 -17.05 8.86 33.44
N GLU A 22 -17.17 9.76 32.46
CA GLU A 22 -17.59 9.40 31.11
C GLU A 22 -16.44 9.10 30.14
N GLN A 23 -15.19 9.43 30.47
CA GLN A 23 -14.03 9.14 29.61
C GLN A 23 -13.66 7.66 29.53
N GLY A 24 -14.29 6.81 30.32
CA GLY A 24 -14.20 5.36 30.18
C GLY A 24 -15.23 4.74 29.22
N LYS A 25 -16.08 5.52 28.59
CA LYS A 25 -16.83 5.03 27.43
C LYS A 25 -15.79 4.83 26.31
N ARG A 26 -15.39 3.58 26.07
CA ARG A 26 -14.89 3.18 24.77
C ARG A 26 -15.79 3.88 23.76
N VAL A 27 -15.20 4.71 22.92
CA VAL A 27 -15.89 5.20 21.73
C VAL A 27 -16.35 3.92 21.04
N ASP A 28 -17.66 3.64 21.11
CA ASP A 28 -18.23 2.49 20.40
C ASP A 28 -18.06 2.83 18.93
N PHE A 29 -16.96 2.33 18.35
CA PHE A 29 -16.67 2.49 16.93
C PHE A 29 -17.84 1.89 16.19
N LYS A 30 -18.63 2.74 15.56
CA LYS A 30 -19.69 2.29 14.67
C LYS A 30 -19.04 1.90 13.35
N PRO A 31 -19.11 0.64 12.94
CA PRO A 31 -18.53 0.19 11.67
C PRO A 31 -19.00 1.04 10.49
N ASP A 32 -20.26 1.44 10.49
CA ASP A 32 -20.87 2.24 9.43
C ASP A 32 -20.21 3.63 9.30
N ASP A 33 -19.78 4.26 10.42
CA ASP A 33 -19.09 5.55 10.40
C ASP A 33 -17.68 5.41 9.78
N PHE A 34 -17.02 4.26 10.01
CA PHE A 34 -15.74 3.95 9.37
C PHE A 34 -15.89 3.67 7.88
N ASP A 35 -16.90 2.90 7.51
CA ASP A 35 -17.17 2.63 6.10
C ASP A 35 -17.47 3.92 5.35
N LEU A 36 -18.24 4.84 5.94
CA LEU A 36 -18.49 6.15 5.39
C LEU A 36 -17.19 6.98 5.30
N LEU A 37 -16.34 6.94 6.31
CA LEU A 37 -15.06 7.66 6.30
C LEU A 37 -14.14 7.15 5.17
N ILE A 38 -14.04 5.82 5.01
CA ILE A 38 -13.26 5.20 3.93
C ILE A 38 -13.81 5.62 2.56
N GLU A 39 -15.15 5.65 2.40
CA GLU A 39 -15.75 6.08 1.13
C GLU A 39 -15.51 7.55 0.81
N THR A 40 -15.57 8.41 1.81
CA THR A 40 -15.53 9.88 1.59
C THR A 40 -14.11 10.45 1.61
N LYS A 41 -13.17 9.80 2.30
CA LYS A 41 -11.80 10.30 2.52
C LYS A 41 -10.72 9.30 2.10
N GLY A 42 -11.09 8.09 1.71
CA GLY A 42 -10.14 7.07 1.27
C GLY A 42 -9.61 7.37 -0.12
N TYR A 43 -8.32 7.08 -0.32
CA TYR A 43 -7.68 7.07 -1.64
C TYR A 43 -8.22 5.91 -2.49
N LEU A 44 -8.25 6.12 -3.79
CA LEU A 44 -8.48 5.04 -4.76
C LEU A 44 -7.21 4.21 -4.86
N LEU A 45 -7.37 2.91 -4.68
CA LEU A 45 -6.28 1.94 -4.70
C LEU A 45 -6.61 0.83 -5.69
N ALA A 46 -5.72 0.57 -6.64
CA ALA A 46 -5.78 -0.61 -7.47
C ALA A 46 -5.13 -1.77 -6.71
N TRP A 47 -5.91 -2.81 -6.42
CA TRP A 47 -5.49 -3.95 -5.61
C TRP A 47 -5.36 -5.21 -6.43
N THR A 48 -4.18 -5.83 -6.39
CA THR A 48 -3.92 -7.16 -6.91
C THR A 48 -3.51 -8.10 -5.79
N ARG A 49 -4.00 -9.34 -5.85
CA ARG A 49 -3.67 -10.37 -4.87
C ARG A 49 -2.38 -11.06 -5.23
N ALA A 50 -1.58 -11.37 -4.22
CA ALA A 50 -0.38 -12.16 -4.36
C ALA A 50 -0.63 -13.65 -4.08
N CYS A 51 0.03 -14.51 -4.86
CA CYS A 51 0.10 -15.93 -4.63
C CYS A 51 1.56 -16.37 -4.77
N PRO A 52 2.10 -17.20 -3.85
CA PRO A 52 3.45 -17.74 -4.02
C PRO A 52 3.60 -18.46 -5.37
N CYS A 53 4.69 -18.18 -6.06
CA CYS A 53 4.98 -18.87 -7.32
C CYS A 53 5.34 -20.35 -7.04
N PRO A 54 4.88 -21.30 -7.87
CA PRO A 54 5.25 -22.70 -7.71
C PRO A 54 6.75 -23.01 -7.82
N CYS A 55 7.54 -22.07 -8.35
CA CYS A 55 9.00 -22.19 -8.40
C CYS A 55 9.66 -22.00 -7.03
N THR A 56 8.94 -21.41 -6.06
CA THR A 56 9.45 -21.24 -4.69
C THR A 56 9.49 -22.60 -4.01
N PRO A 57 10.67 -23.11 -3.62
CA PRO A 57 10.77 -24.44 -3.02
C PRO A 57 10.07 -24.46 -1.67
N VAL A 58 9.31 -25.54 -1.41
CA VAL A 58 8.61 -25.79 -0.14
C VAL A 58 9.58 -26.23 0.95
N SER A 59 10.89 -26.32 0.67
CA SER A 59 11.90 -26.81 1.62
C SER A 59 12.34 -25.69 2.57
N GLU A 60 12.35 -25.98 3.85
CA GLU A 60 12.70 -25.09 4.97
C GLU A 60 14.12 -24.47 4.89
N GLN A 61 14.94 -24.83 3.93
CA GLN A 61 16.34 -24.41 3.87
C GLN A 61 16.66 -23.30 2.85
N THR A 62 15.85 -23.11 1.83
CA THR A 62 16.03 -22.02 0.85
C THR A 62 14.68 -21.59 0.34
N GLU A 63 14.11 -20.55 0.95
CA GLU A 63 12.84 -19.94 0.51
C GLU A 63 13.03 -19.01 -0.71
N GLN A 64 14.18 -19.06 -1.36
CA GLN A 64 14.44 -18.18 -2.50
C GLN A 64 13.77 -18.74 -3.76
N PRO A 65 13.04 -17.88 -4.49
CA PRO A 65 12.47 -18.27 -5.77
C PRO A 65 13.56 -18.51 -6.80
N ASP A 66 13.25 -19.30 -7.83
CA ASP A 66 14.14 -19.48 -8.98
C ASP A 66 14.31 -18.13 -9.72
N PRO A 67 15.52 -17.57 -9.78
CA PRO A 67 15.76 -16.27 -10.44
C PRO A 67 15.46 -16.31 -11.95
N ASN A 68 15.45 -17.49 -12.56
CA ASN A 68 15.16 -17.69 -13.99
C ASN A 68 13.72 -18.15 -14.25
N CYS A 69 12.85 -18.12 -13.25
CA CYS A 69 11.45 -18.52 -13.43
C CYS A 69 10.74 -17.63 -14.44
N GLU A 70 10.23 -18.20 -15.51
CA GLU A 70 9.49 -17.49 -16.55
C GLU A 70 8.18 -16.88 -16.05
N LEU A 71 7.57 -17.47 -15.01
CA LEU A 71 6.28 -17.02 -14.45
C LEU A 71 6.41 -15.79 -13.55
N CYS A 72 7.31 -15.85 -12.56
CA CYS A 72 7.48 -14.77 -11.60
C CYS A 72 8.73 -13.91 -11.84
N LYS A 73 9.55 -14.24 -12.85
CA LYS A 73 10.79 -13.53 -13.20
C LYS A 73 11.73 -13.34 -12.00
N GLY A 74 11.77 -14.33 -11.10
CA GLY A 74 12.59 -14.29 -9.89
C GLY A 74 11.95 -13.60 -8.69
N GLU A 75 10.77 -12.99 -8.80
CA GLU A 75 10.10 -12.31 -7.68
C GLU A 75 9.51 -13.27 -6.64
N GLY A 76 9.25 -14.52 -7.02
CA GLY A 76 8.63 -15.52 -6.14
C GLY A 76 7.12 -15.38 -5.95
N TRP A 77 6.51 -14.35 -6.51
CA TRP A 77 5.09 -14.04 -6.38
C TRP A 77 4.43 -13.89 -7.74
N LEU A 78 3.20 -14.38 -7.82
CA LEU A 78 2.32 -14.17 -8.96
C LEU A 78 1.20 -13.24 -8.52
N TYR A 79 0.90 -12.25 -9.35
CA TYR A 79 -0.16 -11.29 -9.08
C TYR A 79 -1.37 -11.58 -9.94
N PHE A 80 -2.54 -11.60 -9.32
CA PHE A 80 -3.80 -11.83 -10.02
C PHE A 80 -4.88 -10.89 -9.49
N GLY A 81 -5.71 -10.43 -10.40
CA GLY A 81 -6.86 -9.62 -10.06
C GLY A 81 -8.12 -10.45 -9.84
N SER A 82 -9.19 -9.79 -9.50
CA SER A 82 -10.51 -10.40 -9.49
C SER A 82 -11.10 -10.37 -10.89
N SER A 83 -11.60 -11.51 -11.36
CA SER A 83 -12.36 -11.60 -12.62
C SER A 83 -13.71 -10.86 -12.60
N ALA A 84 -14.09 -10.31 -11.46
CA ALA A 84 -15.25 -9.44 -11.37
C ALA A 84 -14.90 -8.09 -12.00
N SER A 85 -15.14 -7.96 -13.30
CA SER A 85 -15.12 -6.67 -13.97
C SER A 85 -16.14 -5.76 -13.26
N ARG A 86 -15.66 -4.91 -12.37
CA ARG A 86 -16.48 -3.79 -11.92
C ARG A 86 -16.54 -2.80 -13.08
N ASP A 87 -17.74 -2.37 -13.37
CA ASP A 87 -17.96 -1.26 -14.28
C ASP A 87 -17.31 -0.01 -13.64
N TRP A 88 -16.22 0.44 -14.23
CA TRP A 88 -15.40 1.56 -13.72
C TRP A 88 -16.08 2.89 -13.88
N SER A 89 -17.13 2.94 -14.68
CA SER A 89 -17.94 4.14 -14.87
C SER A 89 -18.52 4.69 -13.56
N GLU A 90 -18.63 3.84 -12.52
CA GLU A 90 -19.11 4.25 -11.21
C GLU A 90 -18.02 4.88 -10.31
N ILE A 91 -16.73 4.79 -10.69
CA ILE A 91 -15.60 5.14 -9.80
C ILE A 91 -15.17 6.60 -9.95
N GLY A 92 -15.61 7.26 -10.99
CA GLY A 92 -15.25 8.64 -11.32
C GLY A 92 -14.41 8.74 -12.58
N ASP A 93 -13.94 9.94 -12.87
CA ASP A 93 -13.16 10.21 -14.08
C ASP A 93 -11.69 9.78 -13.87
N LEU A 94 -11.37 8.58 -14.32
CA LEU A 94 -10.01 8.04 -14.31
C LEU A 94 -9.27 8.46 -15.58
N ASP A 95 -8.03 8.89 -15.45
CA ASP A 95 -7.16 9.20 -16.58
C ASP A 95 -6.64 7.94 -17.32
N GLY A 96 -5.91 8.13 -18.41
CA GLY A 96 -5.40 7.02 -19.23
C GLY A 96 -4.42 6.13 -18.49
N ILE A 97 -3.54 6.71 -17.66
CA ILE A 97 -2.53 5.97 -16.88
C ILE A 97 -3.21 5.13 -15.80
N GLN A 98 -4.16 5.71 -15.08
CA GLN A 98 -4.92 5.00 -14.06
C GLN A 98 -5.68 3.81 -14.64
N LYS A 99 -6.36 4.00 -15.78
CA LYS A 99 -7.03 2.92 -16.51
C LYS A 99 -6.05 1.83 -16.92
N HIS A 100 -4.91 2.22 -17.50
CA HIS A 100 -3.86 1.28 -17.89
C HIS A 100 -3.34 0.47 -16.69
N LEU A 101 -3.06 1.12 -15.56
CA LEU A 101 -2.60 0.45 -14.34
C LEU A 101 -3.59 -0.60 -13.83
N ILE A 102 -4.85 -0.32 -13.93
CA ILE A 102 -5.88 -1.24 -13.47
C ILE A 102 -6.03 -2.40 -14.45
N GLU A 103 -6.11 -2.12 -15.78
CA GLU A 103 -6.29 -3.14 -16.83
C GLU A 103 -5.08 -4.06 -16.96
N SER A 104 -3.86 -3.50 -17.02
CA SER A 104 -2.63 -4.28 -17.16
C SER A 104 -2.38 -5.21 -15.97
N ASN A 105 -2.76 -4.78 -14.77
CA ASN A 105 -2.64 -5.59 -13.56
C ASN A 105 -3.90 -6.42 -13.26
N ASN A 106 -4.95 -6.29 -14.06
CA ASN A 106 -6.26 -6.89 -13.78
C ASN A 106 -6.71 -6.62 -12.32
N ALA A 107 -6.52 -5.38 -11.88
CA ALA A 107 -6.66 -5.00 -10.48
C ALA A 107 -8.11 -4.73 -10.09
N MET A 108 -8.46 -4.99 -8.83
CA MET A 108 -9.70 -4.51 -8.24
C MET A 108 -9.49 -3.10 -7.71
N VAL A 109 -10.44 -2.19 -7.96
CA VAL A 109 -10.39 -0.88 -7.35
C VAL A 109 -11.13 -0.89 -6.02
N ILE A 110 -10.43 -0.44 -4.98
CA ILE A 110 -10.94 -0.30 -3.62
C ILE A 110 -10.64 1.09 -3.09
N ARG A 111 -11.35 1.49 -2.03
CA ARG A 111 -10.99 2.68 -1.26
C ARG A 111 -10.30 2.29 0.04
N GLY A 112 -9.27 3.04 0.41
CA GLY A 112 -8.54 2.84 1.66
C GLY A 112 -7.97 4.15 2.20
N ILE A 113 -7.94 4.27 3.52
CA ILE A 113 -7.26 5.39 4.18
C ILE A 113 -5.81 5.02 4.34
N VAL A 114 -4.93 5.78 3.68
CA VAL A 114 -3.48 5.61 3.76
C VAL A 114 -2.93 6.67 4.70
N THR A 115 -2.17 6.23 5.71
CA THR A 115 -1.55 7.12 6.70
C THR A 115 -0.07 6.78 6.87
N ALA A 116 0.75 7.81 7.07
CA ALA A 116 2.13 7.59 7.45
C ALA A 116 2.18 6.94 8.84
N ILE A 117 3.07 5.97 9.02
CA ILE A 117 3.36 5.43 10.34
C ILE A 117 4.18 6.47 11.07
N GLN A 118 3.54 7.18 11.99
CA GLN A 118 4.25 8.08 12.87
C GLN A 118 5.02 7.24 13.88
N ASN A 119 6.34 7.34 13.85
CA ASN A 119 7.16 6.92 14.96
C ASN A 119 6.86 7.91 16.11
N THR A 120 5.78 7.67 16.84
CA THR A 120 5.50 8.40 18.07
C THR A 120 6.71 8.21 18.98
N MET A 121 7.22 9.31 19.52
CA MET A 121 8.40 9.38 20.38
C MET A 121 8.19 8.68 21.74
N ASN A 122 7.64 7.50 21.75
CA ASN A 122 7.67 6.66 22.94
C ASN A 122 9.05 6.02 23.01
N PRO A 123 9.84 6.27 24.07
CA PRO A 123 11.18 5.68 24.22
C PRO A 123 11.18 4.15 24.18
N TRP A 124 10.02 3.53 24.39
CA TRP A 124 9.79 2.08 24.37
C TRP A 124 9.47 1.53 22.97
N ASP A 125 9.10 2.40 22.01
CA ASP A 125 8.79 2.01 20.62
C ASP A 125 10.07 1.84 19.77
N LYS A 126 11.25 1.96 20.38
CA LYS A 126 12.54 1.75 19.71
C LYS A 126 12.81 0.29 19.33
N VAL A 127 12.02 -0.63 19.81
CA VAL A 127 12.05 -2.04 19.42
C VAL A 127 11.07 -2.22 18.27
N GLY A 128 11.52 -1.98 17.04
CA GLY A 128 10.71 -2.11 15.83
C GLY A 128 10.55 -0.77 15.11
N ASN A 129 11.65 -0.14 14.73
CA ASN A 129 11.58 0.98 13.80
C ASN A 129 11.01 0.48 12.47
N TRP A 130 9.83 0.96 12.12
CA TRP A 130 9.31 0.80 10.77
C TRP A 130 10.29 1.44 9.79
N MET A 131 10.63 0.71 8.76
CA MET A 131 11.55 1.20 7.76
C MET A 131 10.98 2.41 7.05
N GLY A 132 11.85 3.29 6.59
CA GLY A 132 11.43 4.42 5.76
C GLY A 132 10.56 3.96 4.60
N GLY A 133 9.50 4.71 4.31
CA GLY A 133 8.53 4.37 3.25
C GLY A 133 7.44 3.37 3.65
N SER A 134 7.39 2.94 4.92
CA SER A 134 6.28 2.14 5.43
C SER A 134 5.07 3.03 5.72
N MET A 135 3.89 2.56 5.33
CA MET A 135 2.61 3.23 5.52
C MET A 135 1.57 2.26 6.06
N GLN A 136 0.57 2.78 6.71
CA GLN A 136 -0.57 2.00 7.16
C GLN A 136 -1.75 2.24 6.23
N VAL A 137 -2.39 1.16 5.80
CA VAL A 137 -3.65 1.22 5.06
C VAL A 137 -4.79 0.66 5.90
N THR A 138 -5.92 1.35 5.86
CA THR A 138 -7.17 0.90 6.48
C THR A 138 -8.22 0.74 5.39
N VAL A 139 -8.70 -0.48 5.19
CA VAL A 139 -9.71 -0.82 4.18
C VAL A 139 -10.96 -1.39 4.84
N ARG A 140 -12.07 -1.45 4.09
CA ARG A 140 -13.30 -2.09 4.56
C ARG A 140 -13.06 -3.55 4.92
N HIS A 141 -13.79 -4.05 5.89
CA HIS A 141 -13.66 -5.43 6.40
C HIS A 141 -13.86 -6.53 5.34
N GLN A 142 -14.55 -6.23 4.26
CA GLN A 142 -14.76 -7.15 3.14
C GLN A 142 -13.52 -7.30 2.25
N ASN A 143 -12.65 -6.30 2.23
CA ASN A 143 -11.41 -6.31 1.44
C ASN A 143 -10.33 -7.03 2.25
N LYS A 144 -10.22 -8.35 2.05
CA LYS A 144 -9.28 -9.21 2.76
C LYS A 144 -7.90 -9.10 2.10
N LEU A 145 -7.12 -8.10 2.53
CA LEU A 145 -5.72 -8.01 2.13
C LEU A 145 -4.95 -9.22 2.64
N ALA A 146 -3.99 -9.68 1.86
CA ALA A 146 -3.05 -10.74 2.23
C ALA A 146 -1.61 -10.21 2.21
N TYR A 147 -0.67 -10.99 2.75
CA TYR A 147 0.75 -10.68 2.65
C TYR A 147 1.17 -10.61 1.18
N TYR A 148 2.01 -9.65 0.87
CA TYR A 148 2.52 -9.33 -0.47
C TYR A 148 1.47 -8.89 -1.49
N ASP A 149 0.20 -8.72 -1.10
CA ASP A 149 -0.77 -8.05 -1.97
C ASP A 149 -0.21 -6.69 -2.41
N ARG A 150 -0.38 -6.39 -3.70
CA ARG A 150 0.08 -5.14 -4.29
C ARG A 150 -1.05 -4.13 -4.31
N LEU A 151 -0.77 -2.92 -3.84
CA LEU A 151 -1.67 -1.78 -3.83
C LEU A 151 -1.03 -0.62 -4.60
N ILE A 152 -1.70 -0.11 -5.62
CA ILE A 152 -1.25 1.05 -6.40
C ILE A 152 -2.17 2.23 -6.04
N GLY A 153 -1.57 3.33 -5.59
CA GLY A 153 -2.31 4.55 -5.26
C GLY A 153 -2.67 5.34 -6.51
N LEU A 154 -3.96 5.38 -6.88
CA LEU A 154 -4.41 6.03 -8.10
C LEU A 154 -4.55 7.57 -7.96
N ASP A 155 -4.83 8.05 -6.76
CA ASP A 155 -5.06 9.48 -6.47
C ASP A 155 -3.80 10.22 -6.01
N THR A 156 -2.63 9.58 -6.07
CA THR A 156 -1.40 10.17 -5.56
C THR A 156 -0.21 9.81 -6.43
N GLU A 157 0.78 10.67 -6.43
CA GLU A 157 2.01 10.52 -7.18
C GLU A 157 3.21 10.65 -6.25
N ILE A 158 4.28 9.97 -6.60
CA ILE A 158 5.58 10.06 -5.92
C ILE A 158 6.68 10.27 -6.94
N SER A 159 7.78 10.88 -6.49
CA SER A 159 8.99 10.99 -7.29
C SER A 159 9.79 9.69 -7.25
N TYR A 160 10.22 9.24 -8.41
CA TYR A 160 11.09 8.08 -8.56
C TYR A 160 12.26 8.40 -9.49
N SER A 161 13.40 7.77 -9.25
CA SER A 161 14.59 7.96 -10.09
C SER A 161 15.21 6.61 -10.43
N GLU A 162 15.58 6.45 -11.68
CA GLU A 162 16.28 5.25 -12.15
C GLU A 162 17.27 5.57 -13.26
N ILE A 163 18.13 4.62 -13.54
CA ILE A 163 19.01 4.63 -14.70
C ILE A 163 18.53 3.56 -15.66
N ARG A 164 18.31 3.95 -16.92
CA ARG A 164 17.92 3.06 -18.00
C ARG A 164 18.89 3.13 -19.14
N GLU A 165 18.98 2.08 -19.90
CA GLU A 165 19.75 2.01 -21.13
C GLU A 165 18.81 2.17 -22.33
N ALA A 166 19.16 3.05 -23.26
CA ALA A 166 18.39 3.22 -24.48
C ALA A 166 18.49 1.96 -25.34
N GLY A 167 17.35 1.36 -25.66
CA GLY A 167 17.27 0.12 -26.45
C GLY A 167 17.23 0.30 -27.97
N GLY A 168 17.47 1.52 -28.47
CA GLY A 168 17.36 1.81 -29.91
C GLY A 168 15.93 1.75 -30.46
N SER A 169 14.92 1.75 -29.60
CA SER A 169 13.51 1.80 -29.95
C SER A 169 12.94 3.22 -29.80
N ASP A 170 11.81 3.47 -30.47
CA ASP A 170 11.09 4.75 -30.37
C ASP A 170 10.52 5.00 -28.97
N THR A 171 10.61 4.02 -28.09
CA THR A 171 10.10 4.07 -26.72
C THR A 171 11.18 3.79 -25.70
N LEU A 172 11.11 4.48 -24.55
CA LEU A 172 11.95 4.20 -23.39
C LEU A 172 11.08 3.51 -22.32
N GLU A 173 11.43 2.27 -22.02
CA GLU A 173 10.75 1.51 -20.97
C GLU A 173 11.23 1.96 -19.59
N THR A 174 10.30 2.38 -18.75
CA THR A 174 10.53 2.71 -17.34
C THR A 174 9.97 1.60 -16.44
N ARG A 175 10.41 1.56 -15.19
CA ARG A 175 9.91 0.58 -14.23
C ARG A 175 8.43 0.77 -13.91
N TYR A 176 8.00 2.03 -13.83
CA TYR A 176 6.62 2.41 -13.55
C TYR A 176 6.12 3.35 -14.65
N PRO A 177 4.81 3.33 -14.96
CA PRO A 177 4.22 4.31 -15.86
C PRO A 177 4.48 5.74 -15.38
N VAL A 178 4.89 6.60 -16.29
CA VAL A 178 5.32 7.97 -16.02
C VAL A 178 4.14 8.92 -16.06
N CYS A 179 3.83 9.57 -14.94
CA CYS A 179 2.83 10.64 -14.88
C CYS A 179 3.41 11.98 -15.35
N GLY A 180 4.69 12.21 -15.11
CA GLY A 180 5.39 13.42 -15.51
C GLY A 180 6.90 13.28 -15.36
N VAL A 181 7.67 13.89 -16.25
CA VAL A 181 9.14 13.84 -16.24
C VAL A 181 9.70 15.13 -15.66
N ASN A 182 10.46 15.03 -14.58
CA ASN A 182 11.15 16.15 -13.97
C ASN A 182 12.54 16.35 -14.59
N LEU A 183 13.24 15.26 -14.89
CA LEU A 183 14.57 15.28 -15.52
C LEU A 183 14.77 14.00 -16.33
N LEU A 184 15.24 14.17 -17.56
CA LEU A 184 15.72 13.08 -18.40
C LEU A 184 17.03 13.54 -19.04
N ARG A 185 18.14 12.84 -18.75
CA ARG A 185 19.45 13.22 -19.25
C ARG A 185 20.35 12.02 -19.54
N SER A 186 21.21 12.17 -20.52
CA SER A 186 22.42 11.36 -20.69
C SER A 186 23.63 12.08 -20.08
N GLU A 187 24.81 11.51 -20.24
CA GLU A 187 26.07 12.20 -19.85
C GLU A 187 26.28 13.52 -20.57
N SER A 188 25.88 13.61 -21.84
CA SER A 188 26.17 14.72 -22.74
C SER A 188 24.97 15.64 -23.01
N GLN A 189 23.75 15.20 -22.76
CA GLN A 189 22.54 15.92 -23.19
C GLN A 189 21.42 15.83 -22.14
N VAL A 190 20.65 16.92 -22.03
CA VAL A 190 19.37 16.96 -21.31
C VAL A 190 18.26 16.94 -22.36
N TYR A 191 17.30 16.05 -22.18
CA TYR A 191 16.14 15.90 -23.06
C TYR A 191 14.96 16.67 -22.48
N VAL A 192 14.26 17.40 -23.33
CA VAL A 192 13.18 18.31 -22.94
C VAL A 192 11.83 17.74 -23.37
N PRO A 193 10.86 17.66 -22.45
CA PRO A 193 9.49 17.27 -22.80
C PRO A 193 8.94 18.12 -23.96
N ASP A 194 8.13 17.55 -24.81
CA ASP A 194 7.50 18.14 -25.98
C ASP A 194 8.46 18.57 -27.12
N ILE A 195 9.77 18.60 -26.86
CA ILE A 195 10.81 18.87 -27.88
C ILE A 195 11.47 17.57 -28.32
N ASP A 196 11.98 16.80 -27.38
CA ASP A 196 12.75 15.58 -27.67
C ASP A 196 11.91 14.30 -27.49
N PHE A 197 10.92 14.32 -26.59
CA PHE A 197 10.03 13.20 -26.31
C PHE A 197 8.63 13.68 -25.93
N ALA A 198 7.67 12.76 -25.92
CA ALA A 198 6.32 12.96 -25.40
C ALA A 198 5.94 11.78 -24.49
N LEU A 199 4.94 11.98 -23.63
CA LEU A 199 4.32 10.89 -22.86
C LEU A 199 3.09 10.38 -23.61
N ASP A 200 2.93 9.07 -23.64
CA ASP A 200 1.70 8.46 -24.14
C ASP A 200 0.61 8.37 -23.04
N GLN A 201 -0.57 7.91 -23.40
CA GLN A 201 -1.69 7.76 -22.47
C GLN A 201 -1.49 6.63 -21.44
N GLN A 202 -0.48 5.78 -21.63
CA GLN A 202 -0.17 4.65 -20.75
C GLN A 202 1.04 4.96 -19.84
N GLY A 203 1.61 6.16 -19.96
CA GLY A 203 2.78 6.58 -19.19
C GLY A 203 4.11 6.08 -19.78
N GLY A 204 4.14 5.75 -21.07
CA GLY A 204 5.36 5.46 -21.82
C GLY A 204 6.02 6.73 -22.30
N ILE A 205 7.36 6.75 -22.37
CA ILE A 205 8.14 7.84 -22.97
C ILE A 205 8.38 7.52 -24.45
N LEU A 206 7.83 8.35 -25.33
CA LEU A 206 7.96 8.21 -26.78
C LEU A 206 8.94 9.26 -27.32
N TRP A 207 10.00 8.82 -27.97
CA TRP A 207 10.95 9.72 -28.62
C TRP A 207 10.33 10.38 -29.86
N LYS A 208 10.65 11.64 -30.08
CA LYS A 208 10.33 12.28 -31.35
C LYS A 208 11.31 11.85 -32.43
N PRO A 209 10.86 11.74 -33.69
CA PRO A 209 11.72 11.28 -34.79
C PRO A 209 13.03 12.04 -34.88
N GLY A 210 14.16 11.33 -34.87
CA GLY A 210 15.50 11.86 -34.94
C GLY A 210 16.01 12.51 -33.63
N ARG A 211 15.33 12.26 -32.52
CA ARG A 211 15.73 12.71 -31.18
C ARG A 211 16.07 11.53 -30.25
N GLU A 212 15.97 10.34 -30.76
CA GLU A 212 16.25 9.11 -30.01
C GLU A 212 17.76 9.10 -29.62
N PRO A 213 18.09 8.75 -28.37
CA PRO A 213 19.46 8.51 -27.98
C PRO A 213 20.02 7.27 -28.69
N ASN A 214 21.32 7.24 -28.91
CA ASN A 214 21.97 6.06 -29.45
C ASN A 214 21.74 4.84 -28.57
N GLU A 215 21.60 3.66 -29.16
CA GLU A 215 21.51 2.40 -28.46
C GLU A 215 22.66 2.24 -27.44
N GLY A 216 22.36 1.74 -26.25
CA GLY A 216 23.33 1.60 -25.16
C GLY A 216 23.60 2.90 -24.38
N THR A 217 23.01 4.04 -24.77
CA THR A 217 23.16 5.28 -24.01
C THR A 217 22.49 5.17 -22.64
N ARG A 218 23.26 5.44 -21.58
CA ARG A 218 22.69 5.48 -20.21
C ARG A 218 21.96 6.78 -19.97
N LEU A 219 20.73 6.64 -19.51
CA LEU A 219 19.80 7.73 -19.23
C LEU A 219 19.46 7.75 -17.75
N ALA A 220 19.70 8.88 -17.09
CA ALA A 220 19.21 9.14 -15.75
C ALA A 220 17.84 9.80 -15.87
N ILE A 221 16.85 9.18 -15.22
CA ILE A 221 15.46 9.62 -15.30
C ILE A 221 14.98 9.93 -13.88
N HIS A 222 14.37 11.10 -13.70
CA HIS A 222 13.64 11.48 -12.50
C HIS A 222 12.23 11.87 -12.90
N TYR A 223 11.24 11.11 -12.42
CA TYR A 223 9.87 11.23 -12.88
C TYR A 223 8.86 11.03 -11.75
N LEU A 224 7.62 11.39 -12.01
CA LEU A 224 6.47 11.13 -11.16
C LEU A 224 5.80 9.83 -11.60
N CYS A 225 5.42 9.00 -10.66
CA CYS A 225 4.66 7.77 -10.90
C CYS A 225 3.68 7.51 -9.77
N HIS A 226 2.70 6.68 -10.02
CA HIS A 226 1.81 6.19 -8.99
C HIS A 226 2.55 5.28 -8.00
N PRO A 227 2.44 5.51 -6.68
CA PRO A 227 3.12 4.69 -5.68
C PRO A 227 2.55 3.27 -5.69
N THR A 228 3.45 2.30 -5.71
CA THR A 228 3.13 0.88 -5.59
C THR A 228 3.64 0.37 -4.25
N TRP A 229 2.76 -0.23 -3.48
CA TRP A 229 3.06 -0.77 -2.16
C TRP A 229 2.79 -2.27 -2.11
N LEU A 230 3.61 -2.97 -1.33
CA LEU A 230 3.40 -4.35 -0.93
C LEU A 230 2.94 -4.41 0.52
N VAL A 231 1.95 -5.25 0.80
CA VAL A 231 1.48 -5.50 2.16
C VAL A 231 2.48 -6.40 2.87
N ILE A 232 3.06 -5.92 3.96
CA ILE A 232 4.14 -6.62 4.69
C ILE A 232 3.71 -7.13 6.05
N GLU A 233 2.66 -6.55 6.65
CA GLU A 233 2.19 -6.94 7.97
C GLU A 233 0.70 -6.62 8.19
N HIS A 234 0.07 -7.42 9.04
CA HIS A 234 -1.32 -7.27 9.46
C HIS A 234 -1.42 -7.10 10.97
N PRO A 235 -1.25 -5.91 11.52
CA PRO A 235 -1.34 -5.68 12.97
C PRO A 235 -2.72 -6.01 13.52
N HIS A 236 -3.76 -5.97 12.68
CA HIS A 236 -5.15 -6.21 13.09
C HIS A 236 -5.95 -6.94 12.01
N VAL A 237 -5.78 -8.27 11.95
CA VAL A 237 -6.47 -9.13 10.96
C VAL A 237 -7.96 -9.31 11.27
N ALA A 238 -8.31 -9.36 12.54
CA ALA A 238 -9.68 -9.58 12.96
C ALA A 238 -10.04 -8.65 14.12
N ARG A 239 -10.88 -7.67 13.84
CA ARG A 239 -11.49 -6.82 14.85
C ARG A 239 -12.99 -7.05 14.85
N THR A 240 -13.55 -7.22 16.03
CA THR A 240 -15.00 -7.26 16.24
C THR A 240 -15.38 -6.16 17.20
N SER A 241 -16.41 -5.39 16.86
CA SER A 241 -16.99 -4.46 17.81
C SER A 241 -17.88 -5.26 18.78
N PRO A 242 -17.64 -5.19 20.11
CA PRO A 242 -18.58 -5.75 21.06
C PRO A 242 -19.87 -4.95 21.00
N THR A 243 -20.90 -5.50 20.38
CA THR A 243 -22.22 -4.88 20.37
C THR A 243 -22.82 -5.01 21.77
N LYS A 244 -22.77 -3.95 22.56
CA LYS A 244 -23.54 -3.88 23.82
C LYS A 244 -25.00 -3.65 23.48
N TYR A 245 -25.78 -4.73 23.38
CA TYR A 245 -27.22 -4.59 23.34
C TYR A 245 -27.74 -4.18 24.73
N LYS A 246 -28.24 -2.97 24.85
CA LYS A 246 -29.12 -2.56 25.93
C LYS A 246 -30.52 -3.08 25.63
N THR A 247 -30.73 -4.39 25.68
CA THR A 247 -32.07 -4.94 25.68
C THR A 247 -32.47 -5.29 27.10
N LYS A 248 -33.59 -4.74 27.56
CA LYS A 248 -34.20 -5.05 28.86
C LYS A 248 -34.75 -6.47 28.94
N THR A 249 -34.58 -7.28 27.94
CA THR A 249 -35.02 -8.68 27.90
C THR A 249 -33.84 -9.62 27.71
N PRO A 250 -33.70 -10.67 28.53
CA PRO A 250 -32.62 -11.65 28.40
C PRO A 250 -32.93 -12.64 27.27
N ARG A 251 -33.00 -12.18 26.05
CA ARG A 251 -32.99 -13.04 24.87
C ARG A 251 -31.58 -13.06 24.33
N THR A 252 -31.07 -14.27 24.16
CA THR A 252 -29.77 -14.62 23.59
C THR A 252 -29.29 -13.59 22.59
N PRO A 253 -28.13 -12.94 22.85
CA PRO A 253 -27.58 -11.97 21.92
C PRO A 253 -27.08 -12.73 20.70
N ARG A 254 -27.89 -12.85 19.67
CA ARG A 254 -27.38 -13.00 18.31
C ARG A 254 -26.81 -11.64 17.91
N GLY A 255 -25.63 -11.32 18.46
CA GLY A 255 -24.86 -10.22 17.98
C GLY A 255 -24.43 -10.56 16.56
N ASP A 256 -24.90 -9.80 15.59
CA ASP A 256 -24.27 -9.75 14.29
C ASP A 256 -22.85 -9.23 14.56
N PRO A 257 -21.79 -10.03 14.42
CA PRO A 257 -20.43 -9.59 14.67
C PRO A 257 -20.02 -8.67 13.51
N ARG A 258 -20.46 -7.41 13.57
CA ARG A 258 -20.02 -6.41 12.61
C ARG A 258 -18.51 -6.31 12.71
N ARG A 259 -17.84 -6.63 11.63
CA ARG A 259 -16.38 -6.61 11.55
C ARG A 259 -15.91 -5.17 11.35
N LEU A 260 -14.91 -4.77 12.12
CA LEU A 260 -14.26 -3.49 11.95
C LEU A 260 -13.34 -3.51 10.71
N PRO A 261 -13.00 -2.33 10.14
CA PRO A 261 -12.05 -2.22 9.06
C PRO A 261 -10.74 -2.96 9.33
N ILE A 262 -10.15 -3.47 8.27
CA ILE A 262 -8.86 -4.17 8.32
C ILE A 262 -7.75 -3.14 8.20
N GLN A 263 -6.73 -3.28 9.03
CA GLN A 263 -5.51 -2.50 8.94
C GLN A 263 -4.37 -3.40 8.50
N ALA A 264 -3.59 -2.91 7.55
CA ALA A 264 -2.37 -3.55 7.10
C ALA A 264 -1.24 -2.51 7.05
N ILE A 265 -0.02 -2.97 7.20
CA ILE A 265 1.18 -2.19 6.96
C ILE A 265 1.67 -2.56 5.59
N MET A 266 1.99 -1.55 4.82
CA MET A 266 2.49 -1.68 3.46
C MET A 266 3.78 -0.88 3.31
N ARG A 267 4.61 -1.26 2.35
CA ARG A 267 5.87 -0.64 2.03
C ARG A 267 5.99 -0.41 0.54
N LEU A 268 6.67 0.68 0.15
CA LEU A 268 6.95 0.95 -1.26
C LEU A 268 7.77 -0.20 -1.86
N GLU A 269 7.30 -0.73 -2.99
CA GLU A 269 7.86 -1.90 -3.67
C GLU A 269 9.33 -1.73 -4.08
N PHE A 270 9.74 -0.50 -4.43
CA PHE A 270 11.10 -0.22 -4.89
C PHE A 270 12.13 -0.10 -3.76
N LEU A 271 11.71 -0.08 -2.50
CA LEU A 271 12.66 -0.03 -1.40
C LEU A 271 13.23 -1.43 -1.16
N PRO A 272 14.58 -1.57 -1.04
CA PRO A 272 15.19 -2.86 -0.79
C PRO A 272 14.67 -3.47 0.50
N ASP A 273 14.56 -4.80 0.54
CA ASP A 273 14.30 -5.51 1.78
C ASP A 273 15.45 -5.27 2.77
N PRO A 274 15.15 -5.26 4.08
CA PRO A 274 16.13 -4.98 5.13
C PRO A 274 17.21 -6.04 5.22
#